data_32f74e6debc5a42c1349cd15aed0946e
#
_entry.id   32f74e6debc5a42c1349cd15aed0946e
#
_cell.length_a   1.000
_cell.length_b   1.000
_cell.length_c   1.000
_cell.angle_alpha   90.00
_cell.angle_beta   90.00
_cell.angle_gamma   90.00
#
_symmetry.space_group_name_H-M   'P 1'
#
loop_
_entity.id
_entity.type
_entity.pdbx_description
1 polymer ?
#
loop_
_entity_poly.entity_id
_entity_poly.type
_entity_poly.pdbx_seq_one_letter_code
_entity_poly.pdbx_strand_id
1 'polypeptide(L)'
;VADSLARSDSTLAWHALVRARNTQPQLDMLARSIRDAREIARISPAYRRHLAELGDLRGSVGYLDLAVRNSRVFARRTTSVINHASLSDTAVDKVSEVINDTADAVDILARALGGGESQPTRERHLRQARNELASVASRLHPAALDVTDLYGDALVMLFRPLVVDLLEATGLTHEEAVSYLSEV
;
A
#
# COMPACT_ATOMS: atom_id res chain seq x y z
N VAL A 1 11.45 -2.03 -5.88
CA VAL A 1 12.09 -2.14 -4.55
C VAL A 1 12.55 -3.56 -4.29
N ALA A 2 11.70 -4.59 -4.45
CA ALA A 2 12.11 -5.98 -4.28
C ALA A 2 13.36 -6.31 -5.14
N ASP A 3 13.31 -6.03 -6.44
CA ASP A 3 14.44 -6.24 -7.34
C ASP A 3 15.71 -5.51 -6.92
N SER A 4 15.59 -4.31 -6.31
CA SER A 4 16.76 -3.56 -5.85
C SER A 4 17.43 -4.21 -4.65
N LEU A 5 16.65 -4.82 -3.75
CA LEU A 5 17.17 -5.60 -2.63
C LEU A 5 17.85 -6.87 -3.13
N ALA A 6 17.16 -7.66 -3.95
CA ALA A 6 17.65 -8.93 -4.49
C ALA A 6 18.97 -8.77 -5.27
N ARG A 7 19.18 -7.61 -5.94
CA ARG A 7 20.39 -7.32 -6.72
C ARG A 7 21.40 -6.45 -5.99
N SER A 8 21.10 -6.03 -4.75
CA SER A 8 21.89 -5.03 -4.02
C SER A 8 22.18 -3.77 -4.84
N ASP A 9 21.18 -3.32 -5.62
CA ASP A 9 21.32 -2.21 -6.57
C ASP A 9 20.64 -0.95 -6.05
N SER A 10 21.44 -0.02 -5.54
CA SER A 10 20.99 1.27 -5.04
C SER A 10 20.40 2.18 -6.14
N THR A 11 20.79 2.00 -7.40
CA THR A 11 20.25 2.75 -8.54
C THR A 11 18.80 2.35 -8.80
N LEU A 12 18.48 1.05 -8.75
CA LEU A 12 17.11 0.56 -8.85
C LEU A 12 16.26 1.06 -7.67
N ALA A 13 16.81 1.10 -6.45
CA ALA A 13 16.11 1.66 -5.30
C ALA A 13 15.80 3.16 -5.47
N TRP A 14 16.75 3.92 -6.01
CA TRP A 14 16.53 5.32 -6.37
C TRP A 14 15.43 5.49 -7.43
N HIS A 15 15.43 4.69 -8.47
CA HIS A 15 14.38 4.71 -9.49
C HIS A 15 13.00 4.40 -8.89
N ALA A 16 12.91 3.44 -7.96
CA ALA A 16 11.67 3.16 -7.24
C ALA A 16 11.18 4.37 -6.43
N LEU A 17 12.09 5.08 -5.74
CA LEU A 17 11.77 6.31 -5.02
C LEU A 17 11.27 7.43 -5.96
N VAL A 18 11.92 7.61 -7.11
CA VAL A 18 11.49 8.61 -8.11
C VAL A 18 10.09 8.26 -8.64
N ARG A 19 9.82 7.01 -8.95
CA ARG A 19 8.48 6.55 -9.37
C ARG A 19 7.43 6.83 -8.30
N ALA A 20 7.71 6.51 -7.04
CA ALA A 20 6.80 6.78 -5.93
C ALA A 20 6.53 8.30 -5.73
N ARG A 21 7.50 9.17 -6.02
CA ARG A 21 7.30 10.62 -6.02
C ARG A 21 6.40 11.09 -7.15
N ASN A 22 6.56 10.50 -8.34
CA ASN A 22 5.81 10.87 -9.54
C ASN A 22 4.34 10.37 -9.51
N THR A 23 3.95 9.56 -8.55
CA THR A 23 2.57 9.11 -8.36
C THR A 23 1.68 10.19 -7.73
N GLN A 24 2.24 11.15 -6.98
CA GLN A 24 1.46 12.16 -6.25
C GLN A 24 0.53 12.99 -7.13
N PRO A 25 0.97 13.55 -8.28
CA PRO A 25 0.09 14.35 -9.13
C PRO A 25 -1.13 13.57 -9.62
N GLN A 26 -1.00 12.26 -9.83
CA GLN A 26 -2.09 11.38 -10.26
C GLN A 26 -3.12 11.18 -9.13
N LEU A 27 -2.67 10.96 -7.90
CA LEU A 27 -3.56 10.90 -6.73
C LEU A 27 -4.27 12.22 -6.47
N ASP A 28 -3.57 13.34 -6.59
CA ASP A 28 -4.16 14.68 -6.43
C ASP A 28 -5.23 14.94 -7.49
N MET A 29 -5.01 14.47 -8.72
CA MET A 29 -5.99 14.57 -9.81
C MET A 29 -7.23 13.71 -9.52
N LEU A 30 -7.03 12.46 -9.09
CA LEU A 30 -8.11 11.56 -8.71
C LEU A 30 -8.94 12.14 -7.54
N ALA A 31 -8.28 12.64 -6.50
CA ALA A 31 -8.94 13.27 -5.36
C ALA A 31 -9.76 14.51 -5.76
N ARG A 32 -9.29 15.31 -6.73
CA ARG A 32 -10.06 16.42 -7.30
C ARG A 32 -11.28 15.93 -8.06
N SER A 33 -11.12 14.95 -8.95
CA SER A 33 -12.22 14.40 -9.74
C SER A 33 -13.34 13.83 -8.86
N ILE A 34 -13.00 13.17 -7.75
CA ILE A 34 -13.97 12.65 -6.79
C ILE A 34 -14.71 13.79 -6.08
N ARG A 35 -14.02 14.87 -5.71
CA ARG A 35 -14.68 16.05 -5.11
C ARG A 35 -15.68 16.66 -6.07
N ASP A 36 -15.29 16.90 -7.32
CA ASP A 36 -16.12 17.50 -8.35
C ASP A 36 -17.36 16.62 -8.63
N ALA A 37 -17.16 15.30 -8.74
CA ALA A 37 -18.26 14.35 -8.91
C ALA A 37 -19.24 14.37 -7.73
N ARG A 38 -18.76 14.51 -6.47
CA ARG A 38 -19.60 14.63 -5.29
C ARG A 38 -20.40 15.92 -5.26
N GLU A 39 -19.83 17.04 -5.69
CA GLU A 39 -20.56 18.31 -5.79
C GLU A 39 -21.69 18.21 -6.82
N ILE A 40 -21.43 17.62 -7.98
CA ILE A 40 -22.47 17.37 -9.00
C ILE A 40 -23.57 16.45 -8.41
N ALA A 41 -23.19 15.38 -7.73
CA ALA A 41 -24.14 14.43 -7.13
C ALA A 41 -25.00 15.05 -6.02
N ARG A 42 -24.52 16.09 -5.32
CA ARG A 42 -25.30 16.83 -4.31
C ARG A 42 -26.41 17.69 -4.96
N ILE A 43 -26.12 18.27 -6.10
CA ILE A 43 -27.03 19.22 -6.78
C ILE A 43 -28.03 18.47 -7.66
N SER A 44 -27.60 17.39 -8.32
CA SER A 44 -28.41 16.64 -9.28
C SER A 44 -29.16 15.47 -8.63
N PRO A 45 -30.49 15.44 -8.65
CA PRO A 45 -31.27 14.32 -8.13
C PRO A 45 -30.94 12.98 -8.77
N ALA A 46 -30.60 12.98 -10.08
CA ALA A 46 -30.26 11.76 -10.82
C ALA A 46 -28.98 11.07 -10.32
N TYR A 47 -28.02 11.85 -9.80
CA TYR A 47 -26.72 11.33 -9.32
C TYR A 47 -26.66 11.17 -7.80
N ARG A 48 -27.66 11.61 -7.06
CA ARG A 48 -27.68 11.55 -5.58
C ARG A 48 -27.48 10.14 -5.02
N ARG A 49 -27.94 9.11 -5.73
CA ARG A 49 -27.74 7.69 -5.38
C ARG A 49 -26.27 7.28 -5.29
N HIS A 50 -25.35 7.97 -5.94
CA HIS A 50 -23.91 7.66 -5.93
C HIS A 50 -23.13 8.38 -4.83
N LEU A 51 -23.77 9.20 -3.99
CA LEU A 51 -23.08 9.96 -2.95
C LEU A 51 -22.37 9.08 -1.91
N ALA A 52 -22.97 7.96 -1.54
CA ALA A 52 -22.35 7.00 -0.61
C ALA A 52 -21.10 6.39 -1.23
N GLU A 53 -21.23 5.84 -2.43
CA GLU A 53 -20.12 5.24 -3.17
C GLU A 53 -18.94 6.22 -3.39
N LEU A 54 -19.23 7.46 -3.79
CA LEU A 54 -18.22 8.51 -3.91
C LEU A 54 -17.62 8.91 -2.55
N GLY A 55 -18.36 8.71 -1.46
CA GLY A 55 -17.88 8.88 -0.09
C GLY A 55 -16.82 7.84 0.27
N ASP A 56 -17.14 6.59 0.02
CA ASP A 56 -16.25 5.45 0.27
C ASP A 56 -14.97 5.55 -0.58
N LEU A 57 -15.12 5.85 -1.87
CA LEU A 57 -13.99 6.04 -2.78
C LEU A 57 -13.07 7.18 -2.32
N ARG A 58 -13.65 8.28 -1.82
CA ARG A 58 -12.85 9.38 -1.25
C ARG A 58 -12.05 8.93 -0.03
N GLY A 59 -12.65 8.12 0.85
CA GLY A 59 -11.97 7.53 2.00
C GLY A 59 -10.78 6.68 1.55
N SER A 60 -11.01 5.72 0.66
CA SER A 60 -9.97 4.85 0.12
C SER A 60 -8.81 5.63 -0.53
N VAL A 61 -9.11 6.67 -1.32
CA VAL A 61 -8.07 7.52 -1.95
C VAL A 61 -7.26 8.30 -0.90
N GLY A 62 -7.88 8.68 0.22
CA GLY A 62 -7.16 9.30 1.34
C GLY A 62 -6.11 8.36 1.94
N TYR A 63 -6.45 7.12 2.17
CA TYR A 63 -5.50 6.10 2.67
C TYR A 63 -4.44 5.73 1.62
N LEU A 64 -4.79 5.68 0.33
CA LEU A 64 -3.80 5.49 -0.73
C LEU A 64 -2.76 6.63 -0.78
N ASP A 65 -3.15 7.87 -0.48
CA ASP A 65 -2.20 8.99 -0.35
C ASP A 65 -1.21 8.76 0.80
N LEU A 66 -1.68 8.26 1.95
CA LEU A 66 -0.82 7.89 3.07
C LEU A 66 0.10 6.72 2.69
N ALA A 67 -0.43 5.66 2.08
CA ALA A 67 0.36 4.52 1.61
C ALA A 67 1.48 4.94 0.65
N VAL A 68 1.19 5.86 -0.30
CA VAL A 68 2.22 6.41 -1.22
C VAL A 68 3.26 7.25 -0.47
N ARG A 69 2.90 7.99 0.57
CA ARG A 69 3.87 8.69 1.42
C ARG A 69 4.77 7.71 2.16
N ASN A 70 4.19 6.67 2.77
CA ASN A 70 4.94 5.63 3.46
C ASN A 70 5.82 4.82 2.49
N SER A 71 5.37 4.54 1.26
CA SER A 71 6.18 3.88 0.24
C SER A 71 7.44 4.67 -0.13
N ARG A 72 7.39 6.00 -0.11
CA ARG A 72 8.58 6.86 -0.34
C ARG A 72 9.59 6.78 0.80
N VAL A 73 9.08 6.74 2.04
CA VAL A 73 9.95 6.57 3.22
C VAL A 73 10.61 5.20 3.17
N PHE A 74 9.85 4.17 2.87
CA PHE A 74 10.33 2.80 2.70
C PHE A 74 11.38 2.69 1.57
N ALA A 75 11.09 3.20 0.36
CA ALA A 75 12.03 3.17 -0.75
C ALA A 75 13.34 3.91 -0.45
N ARG A 76 13.28 5.02 0.29
CA ARG A 76 14.49 5.74 0.75
C ARG A 76 15.28 4.88 1.74
N ARG A 77 14.60 4.21 2.66
CA ARG A 77 15.25 3.33 3.64
C ARG A 77 15.90 2.14 2.96
N THR A 78 15.28 1.57 1.94
CA THR A 78 15.83 0.48 1.13
C THR A 78 17.21 0.85 0.56
N THR A 79 17.38 2.06 0.03
CA THR A 79 18.68 2.55 -0.43
C THR A 79 19.73 2.55 0.69
N SER A 80 19.34 2.94 1.90
CA SER A 80 20.23 2.92 3.06
C SER A 80 20.59 1.49 3.48
N VAL A 81 19.64 0.56 3.44
CA VAL A 81 19.87 -0.86 3.76
C VAL A 81 20.87 -1.46 2.76
N ILE A 82 20.67 -1.27 1.46
CA ILE A 82 21.57 -1.78 0.42
C ILE A 82 23.02 -1.29 0.63
N ASN A 83 23.20 -0.05 1.09
CA ASN A 83 24.52 0.55 1.24
C ASN A 83 25.21 0.24 2.58
N HIS A 84 24.47 -0.13 3.62
CA HIS A 84 25.01 -0.16 5.01
C HIS A 84 24.65 -1.42 5.80
N ALA A 85 23.71 -2.24 5.33
CA ALA A 85 23.31 -3.46 6.00
C ALA A 85 23.93 -4.70 5.34
N SER A 86 24.03 -5.76 6.14
CA SER A 86 24.41 -7.10 5.66
C SER A 86 23.23 -8.04 5.88
N LEU A 87 22.13 -7.83 5.12
CA LEU A 87 21.02 -8.77 5.15
C LEU A 87 21.48 -10.11 4.59
N SER A 88 21.06 -11.20 5.23
CA SER A 88 21.25 -12.55 4.68
C SER A 88 20.44 -12.74 3.41
N ASP A 89 20.85 -13.64 2.52
CA ASP A 89 20.09 -13.99 1.32
C ASP A 89 18.65 -14.39 1.67
N THR A 90 18.46 -15.16 2.75
CA THR A 90 17.15 -15.56 3.24
C THR A 90 16.28 -14.35 3.66
N ALA A 91 16.87 -13.35 4.34
CA ALA A 91 16.15 -12.13 4.71
C ALA A 91 15.78 -11.31 3.47
N VAL A 92 16.68 -11.20 2.49
CA VAL A 92 16.41 -10.52 1.22
C VAL A 92 15.25 -11.20 0.48
N ASP A 93 15.26 -12.53 0.39
CA ASP A 93 14.19 -13.29 -0.28
C ASP A 93 12.84 -13.07 0.40
N LYS A 94 12.77 -13.23 1.74
CA LYS A 94 11.52 -13.05 2.50
C LYS A 94 10.98 -11.62 2.43
N VAL A 95 11.84 -10.61 2.56
CA VAL A 95 11.44 -9.21 2.44
C VAL A 95 10.98 -8.90 1.01
N SER A 96 11.65 -9.44 0.00
CA SER A 96 11.27 -9.27 -1.40
C SER A 96 9.92 -9.93 -1.70
N GLU A 97 9.66 -11.12 -1.15
CA GLU A 97 8.37 -11.81 -1.26
C GLU A 97 7.24 -10.96 -0.70
N VAL A 98 7.38 -10.45 0.53
CA VAL A 98 6.37 -9.59 1.17
C VAL A 98 6.10 -8.31 0.37
N ILE A 99 7.14 -7.72 -0.23
CA ILE A 99 6.96 -6.54 -1.10
C ILE A 99 6.18 -6.90 -2.37
N ASN A 100 6.47 -8.04 -2.98
CA ASN A 100 5.77 -8.49 -4.18
C ASN A 100 4.32 -8.86 -3.89
N ASP A 101 4.04 -9.60 -2.81
CA ASP A 101 2.67 -9.91 -2.37
C ASP A 101 1.86 -8.62 -2.11
N THR A 102 2.50 -7.60 -1.53
CA THR A 102 1.87 -6.29 -1.35
C THR A 102 1.54 -5.64 -2.69
N ALA A 103 2.43 -5.73 -3.68
CA ALA A 103 2.18 -5.18 -5.02
C ALA A 103 1.00 -5.90 -5.71
N ASP A 104 0.93 -7.22 -5.62
CA ASP A 104 -0.18 -8.01 -6.15
C ASP A 104 -1.52 -7.63 -5.48
N ALA A 105 -1.51 -7.44 -4.16
CA ALA A 105 -2.70 -6.98 -3.43
C ALA A 105 -3.14 -5.57 -3.85
N VAL A 106 -2.18 -4.66 -4.13
CA VAL A 106 -2.47 -3.31 -4.66
C VAL A 106 -3.08 -3.39 -6.05
N ASP A 107 -2.64 -4.30 -6.92
CA ASP A 107 -3.23 -4.49 -8.25
C ASP A 107 -4.69 -4.99 -8.15
N ILE A 108 -4.99 -5.86 -7.18
CA ILE A 108 -6.37 -6.30 -6.90
C ILE A 108 -7.21 -5.13 -6.38
N LEU A 109 -6.68 -4.34 -5.44
CA LEU A 109 -7.34 -3.16 -4.90
C LEU A 109 -7.62 -2.12 -6.00
N ALA A 110 -6.66 -1.91 -6.90
CA ALA A 110 -6.82 -0.99 -8.02
C ALA A 110 -7.99 -1.38 -8.95
N ARG A 111 -8.20 -2.67 -9.21
CA ARG A 111 -9.37 -3.17 -9.95
C ARG A 111 -10.67 -2.83 -9.22
N ALA A 112 -10.72 -3.06 -7.90
CA ALA A 112 -11.90 -2.76 -7.10
C ALA A 112 -12.26 -1.27 -7.09
N LEU A 113 -11.28 -0.38 -7.13
CA LEU A 113 -11.47 1.07 -7.08
C LEU A 113 -11.59 1.72 -8.46
N GLY A 114 -11.17 1.04 -9.53
CA GLY A 114 -11.05 1.58 -10.88
C GLY A 114 -12.37 1.86 -11.60
N GLY A 115 -13.50 1.42 -11.08
CA GLY A 115 -14.84 1.60 -11.66
C GLY A 115 -15.14 0.64 -12.83
N GLY A 116 -16.41 0.61 -13.23
CA GLY A 116 -16.89 -0.22 -14.35
C GLY A 116 -17.27 -1.65 -13.98
N GLU A 117 -16.92 -2.12 -12.79
CA GLU A 117 -17.32 -3.44 -12.30
C GLU A 117 -18.68 -3.42 -11.58
N SER A 118 -19.36 -4.57 -11.57
CA SER A 118 -20.56 -4.74 -10.78
C SER A 118 -20.23 -4.67 -9.29
N GLN A 119 -21.20 -4.22 -8.47
CA GLN A 119 -21.03 -4.15 -7.01
C GLN A 119 -20.55 -5.48 -6.38
N PRO A 120 -21.09 -6.66 -6.72
CA PRO A 120 -20.61 -7.93 -6.19
C PRO A 120 -19.17 -8.27 -6.58
N THR A 121 -18.74 -7.87 -7.77
CA THR A 121 -17.36 -8.09 -8.26
C THR A 121 -16.38 -7.18 -7.52
N ARG A 122 -16.73 -5.90 -7.35
CA ARG A 122 -15.96 -4.94 -6.56
C ARG A 122 -15.77 -5.41 -5.12
N GLU A 123 -16.83 -5.85 -4.46
CA GLU A 123 -16.76 -6.37 -3.08
C GLU A 123 -15.89 -7.62 -2.97
N ARG A 124 -15.90 -8.48 -3.99
CA ARG A 124 -15.02 -9.65 -4.06
C ARG A 124 -13.56 -9.23 -4.13
N HIS A 125 -13.21 -8.29 -5.02
CA HIS A 125 -11.84 -7.77 -5.14
C HIS A 125 -11.39 -7.06 -3.85
N LEU A 126 -12.25 -6.27 -3.21
CA LEU A 126 -11.92 -5.65 -1.91
C LEU A 126 -11.62 -6.71 -0.84
N ARG A 127 -12.44 -7.77 -0.74
CA ARG A 127 -12.17 -8.86 0.21
C ARG A 127 -10.90 -9.62 -0.13
N GLN A 128 -10.62 -9.86 -1.41
CA GLN A 128 -9.40 -10.52 -1.84
C GLN A 128 -8.17 -9.67 -1.48
N ALA A 129 -8.15 -8.39 -1.85
CA ALA A 129 -7.05 -7.48 -1.51
C ALA A 129 -6.82 -7.42 0.01
N ARG A 130 -7.90 -7.37 0.80
CA ARG A 130 -7.83 -7.40 2.26
C ARG A 130 -7.17 -8.67 2.79
N ASN A 131 -7.56 -9.84 2.29
CA ASN A 131 -6.99 -11.10 2.72
C ASN A 131 -5.49 -11.22 2.39
N GLU A 132 -5.08 -10.78 1.21
CA GLU A 132 -3.66 -10.75 0.82
C GLU A 132 -2.87 -9.78 1.71
N LEU A 133 -3.38 -8.56 1.93
CA LEU A 133 -2.73 -7.58 2.81
C LEU A 133 -2.69 -8.05 4.27
N ALA A 134 -3.72 -8.73 4.77
CA ALA A 134 -3.74 -9.31 6.10
C ALA A 134 -2.68 -10.42 6.24
N SER A 135 -2.53 -11.27 5.22
CA SER A 135 -1.45 -12.26 5.17
C SER A 135 -0.08 -11.62 5.17
N VAL A 136 0.11 -10.54 4.43
CA VAL A 136 1.35 -9.74 4.47
C VAL A 136 1.58 -9.17 5.87
N ALA A 137 0.58 -8.51 6.46
CA ALA A 137 0.68 -7.85 7.76
C ALA A 137 1.14 -8.81 8.87
N SER A 138 0.60 -10.04 8.87
CA SER A 138 0.95 -11.07 9.86
C SER A 138 2.42 -11.55 9.79
N ARG A 139 3.09 -11.36 8.65
CA ARG A 139 4.50 -11.70 8.43
C ARG A 139 5.46 -10.54 8.72
N LEU A 140 4.96 -9.33 8.96
CA LEU A 140 5.77 -8.12 9.16
C LEU A 140 6.35 -8.03 10.58
N HIS A 141 7.20 -9.00 10.89
CA HIS A 141 8.01 -9.02 12.10
C HIS A 141 9.47 -9.30 11.73
N PRO A 142 10.48 -8.56 12.26
CA PRO A 142 11.88 -8.75 11.90
C PRO A 142 12.34 -10.20 12.01
N ALA A 143 12.03 -10.88 13.12
CA ALA A 143 12.41 -12.28 13.33
C ALA A 143 11.74 -13.24 12.33
N ALA A 144 10.49 -12.99 11.91
CA ALA A 144 9.82 -13.80 10.90
C ALA A 144 10.46 -13.67 9.52
N LEU A 145 11.06 -12.52 9.24
CA LEU A 145 11.75 -12.19 7.99
C LEU A 145 13.27 -12.46 8.07
N ASP A 146 13.76 -13.14 9.11
CA ASP A 146 15.19 -13.43 9.37
C ASP A 146 16.08 -12.17 9.36
N VAL A 147 15.50 -11.03 9.73
CA VAL A 147 16.24 -9.79 9.89
C VAL A 147 16.81 -9.70 11.28
N THR A 148 18.11 -9.44 11.40
CA THR A 148 18.84 -9.44 12.67
C THR A 148 19.67 -8.18 12.91
N ASP A 149 19.66 -7.24 11.96
CA ASP A 149 20.39 -5.99 12.07
C ASP A 149 19.45 -4.78 12.16
N LEU A 150 19.91 -3.71 12.80
CA LEU A 150 19.14 -2.50 13.06
C LEU A 150 18.61 -1.81 11.78
N TYR A 151 19.33 -1.91 10.66
CA TYR A 151 18.90 -1.29 9.41
C TYR A 151 17.73 -2.05 8.79
N GLY A 152 17.80 -3.37 8.82
CA GLY A 152 16.73 -4.24 8.38
C GLY A 152 15.50 -4.17 9.28
N ASP A 153 15.69 -4.18 10.62
CA ASP A 153 14.60 -3.95 11.58
C ASP A 153 13.83 -2.67 11.25
N ALA A 154 14.57 -1.56 11.08
CA ALA A 154 13.96 -0.29 10.72
C ALA A 154 13.26 -0.34 9.34
N LEU A 155 13.74 -1.15 8.38
CA LEU A 155 13.07 -1.33 7.10
C LEU A 155 11.72 -2.03 7.28
N VAL A 156 11.68 -3.12 8.03
CA VAL A 156 10.44 -3.86 8.33
C VAL A 156 9.45 -2.96 9.07
N MET A 157 9.90 -2.24 10.09
CA MET A 157 9.04 -1.33 10.87
C MET A 157 8.47 -0.18 10.03
N LEU A 158 9.18 0.31 9.03
CA LEU A 158 8.69 1.33 8.10
C LEU A 158 7.74 0.76 7.03
N PHE A 159 7.71 -0.55 6.83
CA PHE A 159 6.77 -1.18 5.91
C PHE A 159 5.39 -1.38 6.53
N ARG A 160 5.31 -1.58 7.85
CA ARG A 160 4.05 -1.80 8.59
C ARG A 160 3.01 -0.68 8.38
N PRO A 161 3.32 0.62 8.55
CA PRO A 161 2.35 1.68 8.29
C PRO A 161 1.82 1.68 6.85
N LEU A 162 2.66 1.36 5.86
CA LEU A 162 2.23 1.26 4.47
C LEU A 162 1.14 0.19 4.29
N VAL A 163 1.33 -0.99 4.89
CA VAL A 163 0.36 -2.08 4.80
C VAL A 163 -0.92 -1.76 5.57
N VAL A 164 -0.83 -1.07 6.72
CA VAL A 164 -2.00 -0.58 7.47
C VAL A 164 -2.81 0.39 6.62
N ASP A 165 -2.18 1.40 6.00
CA ASP A 165 -2.88 2.35 5.11
C ASP A 165 -3.58 1.63 3.94
N LEU A 166 -2.95 0.60 3.37
CA LEU A 166 -3.57 -0.20 2.30
C LEU A 166 -4.76 -1.03 2.80
N LEU A 167 -4.69 -1.58 4.01
CA LEU A 167 -5.82 -2.28 4.65
C LEU A 167 -6.99 -1.31 4.91
N GLU A 168 -6.72 -0.11 5.42
CA GLU A 168 -7.73 0.94 5.59
C GLU A 168 -8.34 1.37 4.25
N ALA A 169 -7.53 1.40 3.16
CA ALA A 169 -8.06 1.67 1.82
C ALA A 169 -9.04 0.60 1.31
N THR A 170 -9.04 -0.61 1.88
CA THR A 170 -10.06 -1.65 1.62
C THR A 170 -11.37 -1.44 2.39
N GLY A 171 -11.44 -0.41 3.24
CA GLY A 171 -12.61 -0.08 4.06
C GLY A 171 -12.57 -0.61 5.50
N LEU A 172 -11.42 -1.09 5.99
CA LEU A 172 -11.24 -1.41 7.40
C LEU A 172 -11.06 -0.14 8.24
N THR A 173 -11.44 -0.22 9.50
CA THR A 173 -11.04 0.77 10.50
C THR A 173 -9.55 0.63 10.83
N HIS A 174 -8.95 1.66 11.40
CA HIS A 174 -7.55 1.63 11.84
C HIS A 174 -7.29 0.50 12.85
N GLU A 175 -8.18 0.33 13.82
CA GLU A 175 -8.09 -0.71 14.84
C GLU A 175 -8.10 -2.12 14.22
N GLU A 176 -9.01 -2.37 13.28
CA GLU A 176 -9.07 -3.63 12.53
C GLU A 176 -7.80 -3.84 11.70
N ALA A 177 -7.33 -2.82 10.98
CA ALA A 177 -6.13 -2.92 10.15
C ALA A 177 -4.86 -3.22 10.97
N VAL A 178 -4.70 -2.56 12.13
CA VAL A 178 -3.57 -2.79 13.04
C VAL A 178 -3.64 -4.18 13.68
N SER A 179 -4.83 -4.73 13.94
CA SER A 179 -4.98 -6.05 14.55
C SER A 179 -4.41 -7.21 13.72
N TYR A 180 -4.17 -7.00 12.41
CA TYR A 180 -3.50 -7.99 11.56
C TYR A 180 -1.97 -7.99 11.69
N LEU A 181 -1.38 -6.94 12.27
CA LEU A 181 0.06 -6.89 12.45
C LEU A 181 0.49 -7.83 13.57
N SER A 182 1.57 -8.58 13.34
CA SER A 182 2.22 -9.34 14.40
C SER A 182 2.72 -8.42 15.53
N GLU A 183 2.63 -8.87 16.78
CA GLU A 183 3.23 -8.17 17.92
C GLU A 183 4.76 -8.13 17.77
N VAL A 184 5.39 -7.02 18.19
CA VAL A 184 6.85 -6.77 18.09
C VAL A 184 7.44 -6.68 19.48
#